data_9d73fe711e7e6d4829580cc751efb6cc
#
_entry.id   9d73fe711e7e6d4829580cc751efb6cc
#
_cell.length_a   1.000
_cell.length_b   1.000
_cell.length_c   1.000
_cell.angle_alpha   90.00
_cell.angle_beta   90.00
_cell.angle_gamma   90.00
#
_symmetry.space_group_name_H-M   'P 1'
#
loop_
_entity.id
_entity.type
_entity.pdbx_description
1 polymer ?
#
loop_
_entity_poly.entity_id
_entity_poly.type
_entity_poly.pdbx_seq_one_letter_code
_entity_poly.pdbx_strand_id
1 'polypeptide(L)'
;VNNIPTDDVEVILGNVLEDDEMQKKFEQKKYDIVVANILADVIIPIAGIVDRFLNDGGVFISSGIIYMKEEAVKEAVSKNKNLKLTHVIKQGDWRAIMAEKR
;
A
#
# COMPACT_ATOMS: atom_id res chain seq x y z
N VAL A 1 13.08 8.74 8.00
CA VAL A 1 13.12 7.77 6.95
C VAL A 1 14.49 7.12 6.82
N ASN A 2 15.52 7.81 7.26
CA ASN A 2 16.88 7.29 7.15
C ASN A 2 17.12 6.05 8.01
N ASN A 3 16.22 5.78 8.94
CA ASN A 3 16.37 4.68 9.87
C ASN A 3 15.66 3.41 9.45
N ILE A 4 14.98 3.45 8.31
CA ILE A 4 14.25 2.27 7.81
C ILE A 4 15.21 1.45 6.96
N PRO A 5 15.48 0.19 7.34
CA PRO A 5 16.32 -0.67 6.53
C PRO A 5 15.70 -0.90 5.15
N THR A 6 16.53 -0.85 4.10
CA THR A 6 16.03 -1.04 2.74
C THR A 6 15.44 -2.43 2.53
N ASP A 7 15.87 -3.41 3.31
CA ASP A 7 15.35 -4.77 3.23
C ASP A 7 13.90 -4.89 3.69
N ASP A 8 13.46 -3.98 4.56
CA ASP A 8 12.10 -4.01 5.11
C ASP A 8 11.15 -3.09 4.38
N VAL A 9 11.64 -2.34 3.40
CA VAL A 9 10.85 -1.39 2.63
C VAL A 9 10.81 -1.84 1.17
N GLU A 10 9.62 -1.94 0.63
CA GLU A 10 9.43 -2.33 -0.76
C GLU A 10 8.49 -1.36 -1.46
N VAL A 11 8.78 -1.05 -2.73
CA VAL A 11 7.90 -0.22 -3.55
C VAL A 11 7.17 -1.15 -4.52
N ILE A 12 5.85 -1.13 -4.45
CA ILE A 12 5.01 -1.92 -5.34
C ILE A 12 4.69 -1.08 -6.57
N LEU A 13 5.03 -1.61 -7.72
CA LEU A 13 4.74 -0.97 -9.00
C LEU A 13 3.44 -1.52 -9.58
N GLY A 14 2.82 -0.73 -10.46
CA GLY A 14 1.54 -1.12 -11.04
C GLY A 14 1.55 -2.48 -11.72
N ASN A 15 2.66 -2.86 -12.33
CA ASN A 15 2.73 -4.13 -13.04
C ASN A 15 2.70 -5.36 -12.14
N VAL A 16 2.78 -5.20 -10.83
CA VAL A 16 2.64 -6.35 -9.91
C VAL A 16 1.27 -7.00 -10.06
N LEU A 17 0.27 -6.23 -10.45
CA LEU A 17 -1.09 -6.75 -10.63
C LEU A 17 -1.19 -7.73 -11.80
N GLU A 18 -0.30 -7.61 -12.77
CA GLU A 18 -0.33 -8.43 -13.99
C GLU A 18 0.76 -9.49 -14.01
N ASP A 19 1.65 -9.49 -13.01
CA ASP A 19 2.81 -10.37 -12.98
C ASP A 19 2.69 -11.34 -11.80
N ASP A 20 2.22 -12.55 -12.11
CA ASP A 20 2.02 -13.58 -11.09
C ASP A 20 3.32 -14.00 -10.41
N GLU A 21 4.43 -14.00 -11.15
CA GLU A 21 5.71 -14.38 -10.56
C GLU A 21 6.17 -13.34 -9.55
N MET A 22 5.96 -12.05 -9.86
CA MET A 22 6.28 -10.97 -8.95
C MET A 22 5.42 -11.05 -7.70
N GLN A 23 4.13 -11.34 -7.84
CA GLN A 23 3.24 -11.51 -6.70
C GLN A 23 3.71 -12.66 -5.80
N LYS A 24 4.08 -13.79 -6.38
CA LYS A 24 4.55 -14.95 -5.62
C LYS A 24 5.84 -14.62 -4.87
N LYS A 25 6.74 -13.89 -5.51
CA LYS A 25 8.01 -13.51 -4.89
C LYS A 25 7.75 -12.63 -3.67
N PHE A 26 6.86 -11.66 -3.77
CA PHE A 26 6.53 -10.78 -2.66
C PHE A 26 5.78 -11.52 -1.56
N GLU A 27 4.89 -12.44 -1.91
CA GLU A 27 4.16 -13.24 -0.92
C GLU A 27 5.09 -14.12 -0.11
N GLN A 28 6.13 -14.66 -0.72
CA GLN A 28 7.07 -15.54 -0.04
C GLN A 28 7.96 -14.77 0.93
N LYS A 29 8.40 -13.57 0.53
CA LYS A 29 9.30 -12.80 1.37
C LYS A 29 8.56 -12.07 2.49
N LYS A 30 7.46 -11.43 2.17
CA LYS A 30 6.69 -10.54 3.05
C LYS A 30 7.53 -9.44 3.66
N TYR A 31 6.93 -8.31 3.89
CA TYR A 31 7.62 -7.09 4.30
C TYR A 31 6.90 -6.45 5.47
N ASP A 32 7.63 -5.69 6.27
CA ASP A 32 7.05 -4.91 7.36
C ASP A 32 6.47 -3.59 6.86
N ILE A 33 7.00 -3.07 5.76
CA ILE A 33 6.52 -1.82 5.17
C ILE A 33 6.49 -1.98 3.65
N VAL A 34 5.35 -1.64 3.05
CA VAL A 34 5.19 -1.59 1.60
C VAL A 34 4.75 -0.18 1.24
N VAL A 35 5.47 0.45 0.33
CA VAL A 35 5.19 1.82 -0.10
C VAL A 35 4.79 1.82 -1.57
N ALA A 36 3.68 2.47 -1.87
CA ALA A 36 3.22 2.67 -3.24
C ALA A 36 3.06 4.17 -3.51
N ASN A 37 3.93 4.72 -4.34
CA ASN A 37 3.87 6.12 -4.75
C ASN A 37 3.55 6.16 -6.24
N ILE A 38 2.31 5.88 -6.58
CA ILE A 38 1.82 5.72 -7.95
C ILE A 38 0.41 6.29 -8.04
N LEU A 39 -0.17 6.25 -9.23
CA LEU A 39 -1.51 6.77 -9.46
C LEU A 39 -2.54 6.05 -8.60
N ALA A 40 -3.53 6.81 -8.13
CA ALA A 40 -4.60 6.26 -7.29
C ALA A 40 -5.33 5.09 -7.97
N ASP A 41 -5.54 5.18 -9.28
CA ASP A 41 -6.22 4.12 -10.01
C ASP A 41 -5.47 2.80 -9.98
N VAL A 42 -4.16 2.84 -9.74
CA VAL A 42 -3.34 1.64 -9.59
C VAL A 42 -3.29 1.20 -8.12
N ILE A 43 -3.30 2.17 -7.19
CA ILE A 43 -3.31 1.87 -5.76
C ILE A 43 -4.57 1.12 -5.36
N ILE A 44 -5.71 1.49 -5.91
CA ILE A 44 -7.00 0.89 -5.55
C ILE A 44 -6.98 -0.65 -5.71
N PRO A 45 -6.62 -1.21 -6.87
CA PRO A 45 -6.54 -2.67 -6.97
C PRO A 45 -5.43 -3.27 -6.12
N ILE A 46 -4.31 -2.57 -5.92
CA ILE A 46 -3.23 -3.08 -5.07
C ILE A 46 -3.69 -3.21 -3.62
N ALA A 47 -4.51 -2.30 -3.13
CA ALA A 47 -5.04 -2.36 -1.77
C ALA A 47 -5.79 -3.68 -1.51
N GLY A 48 -6.35 -4.29 -2.53
CA GLY A 48 -7.05 -5.56 -2.40
C GLY A 48 -6.15 -6.78 -2.20
N ILE A 49 -4.86 -6.66 -2.52
CA ILE A 49 -3.93 -7.79 -2.44
C ILE A 49 -2.71 -7.53 -1.58
N VAL A 50 -2.48 -6.29 -1.15
CA VAL A 50 -1.24 -5.89 -0.48
C VAL A 50 -1.05 -6.62 0.85
N ASP A 51 -2.12 -7.04 1.50
CA ASP A 51 -2.03 -7.78 2.75
C ASP A 51 -1.23 -9.08 2.59
N ARG A 52 -1.21 -9.64 1.39
CA ARG A 52 -0.43 -10.86 1.11
C ARG A 52 1.07 -10.62 1.19
N PHE A 53 1.49 -9.38 1.01
CA PHE A 53 2.91 -9.00 0.99
C PHE A 53 3.38 -8.46 2.34
N LEU A 54 2.48 -8.33 3.31
CA LEU A 54 2.78 -7.74 4.60
C LEU A 54 2.84 -8.81 5.69
N ASN A 55 3.80 -8.65 6.60
CA ASN A 55 3.80 -9.39 7.86
C ASN A 55 2.66 -8.85 8.74
N ASP A 56 2.26 -9.63 9.73
CA ASP A 56 1.26 -9.16 10.69
C ASP A 56 1.79 -7.90 11.38
N GLY A 57 0.96 -6.88 11.42
CA GLY A 57 1.38 -5.58 11.93
C GLY A 57 2.14 -4.73 10.92
N GLY A 58 2.38 -5.25 9.72
CA GLY A 58 3.04 -4.50 8.67
C GLY A 58 2.18 -3.34 8.17
N VAL A 59 2.83 -2.35 7.57
CA VAL A 59 2.19 -1.10 7.17
C VAL A 59 2.25 -0.93 5.65
N PHE A 60 1.11 -0.57 5.07
CA PHE A 60 1.01 -0.17 3.67
C PHE A 60 0.87 1.35 3.62
N ILE A 61 1.79 2.00 2.92
CA ILE A 61 1.79 3.45 2.75
C ILE A 61 1.54 3.75 1.28
N SER A 62 0.41 4.36 0.97
CA SER A 62 0.11 4.82 -0.38
C SER A 62 0.17 6.34 -0.41
N SER A 63 0.87 6.90 -1.39
CA SER A 63 1.08 8.34 -1.50
C SER A 63 0.95 8.78 -2.95
N GLY A 64 1.03 10.10 -3.18
CA GLY A 64 0.82 10.64 -4.51
C GLY A 64 -0.64 10.63 -4.93
N ILE A 65 -1.56 10.57 -3.98
CA ILE A 65 -2.99 10.50 -4.25
C ILE A 65 -3.55 11.93 -4.31
N ILE A 66 -4.13 12.29 -5.44
CA ILE A 66 -4.79 13.59 -5.53
C ILE A 66 -6.06 13.58 -4.66
N TYR A 67 -6.40 14.74 -4.07
CA TYR A 67 -7.48 14.81 -3.09
C TYR A 67 -8.82 14.25 -3.60
N MET A 68 -9.09 14.37 -4.90
CA MET A 68 -10.33 13.87 -5.48
C MET A 68 -10.44 12.34 -5.43
N LYS A 69 -9.34 11.64 -5.25
CA LYS A 69 -9.31 10.17 -5.17
C LYS A 69 -9.21 9.65 -3.75
N GLU A 70 -9.15 10.54 -2.77
CA GLU A 70 -9.00 10.14 -1.37
C GLU A 70 -10.05 9.13 -0.92
N GLU A 71 -11.31 9.43 -1.16
CA GLU A 71 -12.40 8.54 -0.72
C GLU A 71 -12.35 7.19 -1.43
N ALA A 72 -12.03 7.17 -2.72
CA ALA A 72 -11.93 5.91 -3.47
C ALA A 72 -10.85 5.01 -2.91
N VAL A 73 -9.69 5.58 -2.56
CA VAL A 73 -8.58 4.80 -1.99
C VAL A 73 -8.93 4.33 -0.58
N LYS A 74 -9.54 5.20 0.24
CA LYS A 74 -9.98 4.83 1.58
C LYS A 74 -10.97 3.68 1.54
N GLU A 75 -11.90 3.73 0.60
CA GLU A 75 -12.87 2.67 0.43
C GLU A 75 -12.20 1.36 0.03
N ALA A 76 -11.25 1.40 -0.91
CA ALA A 76 -10.53 0.22 -1.35
C ALA A 76 -9.77 -0.43 -0.19
N VAL A 77 -9.11 0.38 0.65
CA VAL A 77 -8.41 -0.12 1.82
C VAL A 77 -9.41 -0.74 2.81
N SER A 78 -10.54 -0.08 3.02
CA SER A 78 -11.55 -0.55 3.98
C SER A 78 -12.22 -1.85 3.54
N LYS A 79 -12.29 -2.11 2.25
CA LYS A 79 -12.85 -3.36 1.73
C LYS A 79 -11.95 -4.56 2.02
N ASN A 80 -10.68 -4.34 2.24
CA ASN A 80 -9.76 -5.42 2.59
C ASN A 80 -9.84 -5.66 4.09
N LYS A 81 -10.44 -6.78 4.47
CA LYS A 81 -10.68 -7.12 5.87
C LYS A 81 -9.40 -7.31 6.68
N ASN A 82 -8.30 -7.56 6.00
CA ASN A 82 -7.01 -7.77 6.65
C ASN A 82 -6.24 -6.47 6.87
N LEU A 83 -6.81 -5.35 6.43
CA LEU A 83 -6.19 -4.03 6.59
C LEU A 83 -7.02 -3.16 7.51
N LYS A 84 -6.34 -2.34 8.30
CA LYS A 84 -6.97 -1.32 9.13
C LYS A 84 -6.41 0.03 8.72
N LEU A 85 -7.28 0.94 8.30
CA LEU A 85 -6.90 2.31 7.99
C LEU A 85 -6.43 3.00 9.26
N THR A 86 -5.20 3.54 9.25
CA THR A 86 -4.63 4.16 10.45
C THR A 86 -4.49 5.67 10.33
N HIS A 87 -4.01 6.15 9.18
CA HIS A 87 -3.72 7.57 9.00
C HIS A 87 -4.08 8.04 7.60
N VAL A 88 -4.52 9.30 7.53
CA VAL A 88 -4.65 10.03 6.27
C VAL A 88 -3.90 11.33 6.45
N ILE A 89 -2.88 11.55 5.63
CA ILE A 89 -2.04 12.73 5.70
C ILE A 89 -2.41 13.64 4.53
N LYS A 90 -2.69 14.89 4.82
CA LYS A 90 -3.08 15.89 3.82
C LYS A 90 -1.96 16.89 3.65
N GLN A 91 -1.59 17.12 2.39
CA GLN A 91 -0.58 18.13 2.06
C GLN A 91 -1.00 18.82 0.78
N GLY A 92 -1.62 19.98 0.91
CA GLY A 92 -2.19 20.69 -0.25
C GLY A 92 -3.22 19.82 -0.95
N ASP A 93 -3.03 19.59 -2.23
CA ASP A 93 -3.92 18.75 -3.04
C ASP A 93 -3.57 17.28 -2.98
N TRP A 94 -2.54 16.91 -2.22
CA TRP A 94 -2.05 15.54 -2.17
C TRP A 94 -2.41 14.85 -0.88
N ARG A 95 -2.55 13.55 -0.97
CA ARG A 95 -2.90 12.70 0.17
C ARG A 95 -1.95 11.52 0.26
N ALA A 96 -1.67 11.10 1.49
CA ALA A 96 -1.01 9.83 1.75
C ALA A 96 -1.91 9.06 2.71
N ILE A 97 -2.11 7.78 2.42
CA ILE A 97 -3.02 6.93 3.19
C ILE A 97 -2.22 5.74 3.72
N MET A 98 -2.30 5.54 5.03
CA MET A 98 -1.59 4.45 5.70
C MET A 98 -2.57 3.44 6.25
N ALA A 99 -2.25 2.18 6.08
CA ALA A 99 -3.03 1.07 6.62
C ALA A 99 -2.10 0.04 7.23
N GLU A 100 -2.58 -0.64 8.27
CA GLU A 100 -1.83 -1.66 8.97
C GLU A 100 -2.50 -3.01 8.75
N LYS A 101 -1.71 -4.06 8.55
CA LYS A 101 -2.23 -5.41 8.45
C LYS A 101 -2.61 -5.91 9.84
N ARG A 102 -3.84 -6.37 9.96
CA ARG A 102 -4.39 -6.90 11.21
C ARG A 102 -3.79 -8.23 11.60
#